data_7fe8fe972311690cdbe77a0d47fc0ccd
#
_entry.id   7fe8fe972311690cdbe77a0d47fc0ccd
#
_cell.length_a   1.000
_cell.length_b   1.000
_cell.length_c   1.000
_cell.angle_alpha   90.00
_cell.angle_beta   90.00
_cell.angle_gamma   90.00
#
_symmetry.space_group_name_H-M   'P 1'
#
loop_
_entity.id
_entity.type
_entity.pdbx_description
1 polymer ?
#
loop_
_entity_poly.entity_id
_entity_poly.type
_entity_poly.pdbx_seq_one_letter_code
_entity_poly.pdbx_strand_id
1 'polypeptide(L)'
;MAILYKNLRSSIINSFPLITLYYLSISEIDTHFSNMFEILSFNLQIIIIYYWMLKNSSVLGNGHIFFAGIINDVVMGLPLGISSISYLTVSFVASYIRQVTVNMSLFTDWFTFLLAIFFSNLVYLVLILNFSELQLSYVDISYNAFFTFLFYPFIWAIFNFYKKIMFLRSDD
;
A
#
# COMPACT_ATOMS: atom_id res chain seq x y z
N MET A 1 -7.85 35.46 4.37
CA MET A 1 -7.12 34.63 5.35
C MET A 1 -7.82 33.28 5.58
N ALA A 2 -9.10 33.24 5.97
CA ALA A 2 -9.82 31.97 6.25
C ALA A 2 -9.91 31.01 5.05
N ILE A 3 -10.13 31.50 3.83
CA ILE A 3 -10.22 30.69 2.61
C ILE A 3 -8.87 30.05 2.26
N LEU A 4 -7.77 30.78 2.39
CA LEU A 4 -6.41 30.25 2.18
C LEU A 4 -6.07 29.15 3.20
N TYR A 5 -6.48 29.33 4.45
CA TYR A 5 -6.25 28.35 5.51
C TYR A 5 -7.08 27.07 5.28
N LYS A 6 -8.33 27.23 4.81
CA LYS A 6 -9.22 26.10 4.44
C LYS A 6 -8.61 25.29 3.26
N ASN A 7 -8.11 25.95 2.23
CA ASN A 7 -7.51 25.30 1.06
C ASN A 7 -6.18 24.60 1.39
N LEU A 8 -5.31 25.21 2.18
CA LEU A 8 -4.05 24.60 2.62
C LEU A 8 -4.31 23.36 3.48
N ARG A 9 -5.27 23.44 4.38
CA ARG A 9 -5.61 22.33 5.26
C ARG A 9 -6.23 21.16 4.51
N SER A 10 -7.13 21.41 3.56
CA SER A 10 -7.69 20.35 2.71
C SER A 10 -6.63 19.69 1.84
N SER A 11 -5.67 20.47 1.33
CA SER A 11 -4.54 19.96 0.56
C SER A 11 -3.64 19.05 1.39
N ILE A 12 -3.29 19.45 2.61
CA ILE A 12 -2.45 18.63 3.52
C ILE A 12 -3.17 17.31 3.89
N ILE A 13 -4.46 17.38 4.17
CA ILE A 13 -5.24 16.19 4.52
C ILE A 13 -5.34 15.24 3.32
N ASN A 14 -5.53 15.74 2.11
CA ASN A 14 -5.56 14.92 0.90
C ASN A 14 -4.20 14.31 0.56
N SER A 15 -3.10 14.95 0.97
CA SER A 15 -1.74 14.45 0.73
C SER A 15 -1.26 13.43 1.77
N PHE A 16 -2.01 13.23 2.86
CA PHE A 16 -1.60 12.30 3.94
C PHE A 16 -1.27 10.89 3.44
N PRO A 17 -2.09 10.23 2.60
CA PRO A 17 -1.79 8.88 2.10
C PRO A 17 -0.51 8.84 1.28
N LEU A 18 -0.25 9.89 0.52
CA LEU A 18 0.95 10.01 -0.29
C LEU A 18 2.20 10.20 0.58
N ILE A 19 2.10 11.07 1.59
CA ILE A 19 3.18 11.29 2.56
C ILE A 19 3.49 10.01 3.33
N THR A 20 2.46 9.28 3.79
CA THR A 20 2.65 8.00 4.49
C THR A 20 3.26 6.94 3.60
N LEU A 21 2.89 6.87 2.31
CA LEU A 21 3.49 5.94 1.36
C LEU A 21 4.99 6.22 1.18
N TYR A 22 5.38 7.48 0.94
CA TYR A 22 6.79 7.86 0.80
C TYR A 22 7.57 7.66 2.10
N TYR A 23 6.99 8.01 3.24
CA TYR A 23 7.63 7.80 4.54
C TYR A 23 7.93 6.32 4.75
N LEU A 24 6.99 5.42 4.48
CA LEU A 24 7.19 3.97 4.59
C LEU A 24 8.21 3.43 3.58
N SER A 25 8.31 4.06 2.39
CA SER A 25 9.30 3.65 1.38
C SER A 25 10.74 4.08 1.74
N ILE A 26 10.89 5.14 2.54
CA ILE A 26 12.20 5.63 3.01
C ILE A 26 12.58 4.99 4.34
N SER A 27 11.59 4.79 5.23
CA SER A 27 11.83 4.15 6.50
C SER A 27 12.03 2.65 6.23
N GLU A 28 13.29 2.23 6.23
CA GLU A 28 13.61 0.86 6.55
C GLU A 28 12.98 0.59 7.92
N ILE A 29 11.78 0.01 7.93
CA ILE A 29 11.27 -0.56 9.16
C ILE A 29 12.07 -1.84 9.32
N ASP A 30 13.34 -1.68 9.67
CA ASP A 30 14.12 -2.70 10.30
C ASP A 30 13.40 -3.05 11.59
N THR A 31 12.44 -3.95 11.46
CA THR A 31 11.85 -4.62 12.60
C THR A 31 12.91 -5.59 13.17
N HIS A 32 14.07 -5.05 13.57
CA HIS A 32 14.96 -5.67 14.56
C HIS A 32 14.28 -5.74 15.93
N PHE A 33 12.97 -5.96 15.90
CA PHE A 33 12.27 -6.50 17.05
C PHE A 33 12.58 -7.99 17.10
N SER A 34 13.12 -8.43 18.24
CA SER A 34 13.51 -9.81 18.56
C SER A 34 12.86 -10.90 17.68
N ASN A 35 13.56 -11.98 17.41
CA ASN A 35 13.22 -13.11 16.54
C ASN A 35 11.75 -13.58 16.50
N MET A 36 10.93 -13.21 17.49
CA MET A 36 9.48 -13.46 17.49
C MET A 36 8.68 -12.48 16.60
N PHE A 37 9.19 -11.27 16.34
CA PHE A 37 8.51 -10.25 15.56
C PHE A 37 8.95 -10.21 14.09
N GLU A 38 10.07 -10.84 13.71
CA GLU A 38 10.44 -11.05 12.31
C GLU A 38 9.36 -11.82 11.54
N ILE A 39 8.69 -12.77 12.24
CA ILE A 39 7.58 -13.55 11.67
C ILE A 39 6.33 -12.67 11.44
N LEU A 40 6.17 -11.58 12.19
CA LEU A 40 5.01 -10.67 12.13
C LEU A 40 5.17 -9.53 11.11
N SER A 41 6.13 -9.62 10.20
CA SER A 41 6.30 -8.61 9.15
C SER A 41 5.06 -8.54 8.25
N PHE A 42 4.56 -7.35 7.98
CA PHE A 42 3.46 -7.13 7.04
C PHE A 42 3.72 -5.88 6.18
N ASN A 43 3.23 -5.90 4.96
CA ASN A 43 3.51 -4.85 3.99
C ASN A 43 2.44 -3.77 4.01
N LEU A 44 2.66 -2.72 4.82
CA LEU A 44 1.77 -1.55 4.91
C LEU A 44 1.63 -0.80 3.59
N GLN A 45 2.67 -0.74 2.77
CA GLN A 45 2.64 -0.05 1.48
C GLN A 45 1.60 -0.67 0.55
N ILE A 46 1.56 -2.00 0.47
CA ILE A 46 0.55 -2.73 -0.32
C ILE A 46 -0.87 -2.41 0.16
N ILE A 47 -1.10 -2.37 1.49
CA ILE A 47 -2.41 -2.03 2.06
C ILE A 47 -2.82 -0.61 1.70
N ILE A 48 -1.91 0.37 1.85
CA ILE A 48 -2.16 1.77 1.53
C ILE A 48 -2.49 1.94 0.05
N ILE A 49 -1.66 1.37 -0.84
CA ILE A 49 -1.87 1.46 -2.29
C ILE A 49 -3.23 0.87 -2.66
N TYR A 50 -3.52 -0.36 -2.19
CA TYR A 50 -4.79 -1.03 -2.49
C TYR A 50 -6.00 -0.24 -2.02
N TYR A 51 -6.02 0.18 -0.74
CA TYR A 51 -7.15 0.91 -0.15
C TYR A 51 -7.46 2.21 -0.89
N TRP A 52 -6.43 3.04 -1.12
CA TRP A 52 -6.64 4.35 -1.73
C TRP A 52 -6.94 4.26 -3.23
N MET A 53 -6.31 3.33 -3.96
CA MET A 53 -6.65 3.10 -5.36
C MET A 53 -8.08 2.57 -5.53
N LEU A 54 -8.54 1.75 -4.59
CA LEU A 54 -9.91 1.25 -4.58
C LEU A 54 -10.94 2.34 -4.24
N LYS A 55 -10.66 3.17 -3.21
CA LYS A 55 -11.63 4.15 -2.68
C LYS A 55 -11.51 5.54 -3.31
N ASN A 56 -10.32 5.99 -3.65
CA ASN A 56 -10.07 7.32 -4.22
C ASN A 56 -8.73 7.36 -4.97
N SER A 57 -8.72 6.92 -6.21
CA SER A 57 -7.51 6.85 -7.05
C SER A 57 -6.86 8.21 -7.36
N SER A 58 -7.58 9.32 -7.16
CA SER A 58 -7.03 10.66 -7.39
C SER A 58 -6.00 11.08 -6.34
N VAL A 59 -5.98 10.41 -5.18
CA VAL A 59 -5.06 10.70 -4.07
C VAL A 59 -3.67 10.11 -4.31
N LEU A 60 -3.63 8.87 -4.84
CA LEU A 60 -2.40 8.17 -5.17
C LEU A 60 -2.34 7.97 -6.69
N GLY A 61 -1.64 8.84 -7.40
CA GLY A 61 -1.40 8.63 -8.83
C GLY A 61 -0.41 7.48 -9.07
N ASN A 62 -0.56 6.74 -10.18
CA ASN A 62 0.35 5.63 -10.54
C ASN A 62 1.83 6.08 -10.61
N GLY A 63 2.09 7.33 -10.98
CA GLY A 63 3.45 7.90 -10.97
C GLY A 63 4.04 7.93 -9.55
N HIS A 64 3.29 8.36 -8.55
CA HIS A 64 3.75 8.40 -7.17
C HIS A 64 3.97 6.99 -6.61
N ILE A 65 3.10 6.03 -6.96
CA ILE A 65 3.25 4.62 -6.58
C ILE A 65 4.54 4.04 -7.18
N PHE A 66 4.82 4.33 -8.45
CA PHE A 66 6.04 3.92 -9.13
C PHE A 66 7.29 4.50 -8.44
N PHE A 67 7.31 5.81 -8.17
CA PHE A 67 8.45 6.43 -7.50
C PHE A 67 8.64 5.94 -6.06
N ALA A 68 7.55 5.69 -5.32
CA ALA A 68 7.63 5.09 -4.00
C ALA A 68 8.28 3.69 -4.04
N GLY A 69 7.97 2.89 -5.07
CA GLY A 69 8.62 1.60 -5.30
C GLY A 69 10.09 1.71 -5.65
N ILE A 70 10.49 2.67 -6.48
CA ILE A 70 11.93 2.94 -6.78
C ILE A 70 12.69 3.30 -5.49
N ILE A 71 12.11 4.16 -4.65
CA ILE A 71 12.74 4.52 -3.37
C ILE A 71 12.88 3.29 -2.48
N ASN A 72 11.85 2.47 -2.41
CA ASN A 72 11.89 1.22 -1.64
C ASN A 72 12.98 0.27 -2.15
N ASP A 73 13.13 0.11 -3.47
CA ASP A 73 14.17 -0.73 -4.06
C ASP A 73 15.58 -0.23 -3.68
N VAL A 74 15.81 1.10 -3.71
CA VAL A 74 17.08 1.71 -3.33
C VAL A 74 17.40 1.46 -1.85
N VAL A 75 16.41 1.64 -0.98
CA VAL A 75 16.57 1.46 0.47
C VAL A 75 16.84 0.00 0.82
N MET A 76 16.12 -0.93 0.18
CA MET A 76 16.27 -2.38 0.39
C MET A 76 17.46 -3.00 -0.36
N GLY A 77 18.20 -2.23 -1.16
CA GLY A 77 19.30 -2.75 -1.97
C GLY A 77 18.86 -3.72 -3.05
N LEU A 78 17.61 -3.62 -3.51
CA LEU A 78 17.05 -4.45 -4.57
C LEU A 78 17.37 -3.88 -5.96
N PRO A 79 17.38 -4.70 -7.02
CA PRO A 79 17.39 -4.20 -8.37
C PRO A 79 16.22 -3.25 -8.62
N LEU A 80 16.51 -2.08 -9.21
CA LEU A 80 15.52 -1.03 -9.44
C LEU A 80 14.35 -1.52 -10.29
N GLY A 81 13.14 -1.26 -9.82
CA GLY A 81 11.89 -1.57 -10.52
C GLY A 81 11.11 -2.77 -9.97
N ILE A 82 11.71 -3.61 -9.13
CA ILE A 82 11.05 -4.81 -8.58
C ILE A 82 9.84 -4.40 -7.72
N SER A 83 10.06 -3.58 -6.69
CA SER A 83 8.96 -3.08 -5.85
C SER A 83 8.02 -2.18 -6.64
N SER A 84 8.55 -1.37 -7.56
CA SER A 84 7.73 -0.47 -8.38
C SER A 84 6.71 -1.23 -9.22
N ILE A 85 7.12 -2.29 -9.90
CA ILE A 85 6.22 -3.09 -10.74
C ILE A 85 5.23 -3.86 -9.85
N SER A 86 5.68 -4.39 -8.70
CA SER A 86 4.80 -5.05 -7.74
C SER A 86 3.73 -4.11 -7.21
N TYR A 87 4.08 -2.87 -6.84
CA TYR A 87 3.13 -1.85 -6.37
C TYR A 87 2.16 -1.40 -7.46
N LEU A 88 2.64 -1.26 -8.72
CA LEU A 88 1.78 -0.98 -9.86
C LEU A 88 0.80 -2.14 -10.13
N THR A 89 1.22 -3.38 -9.90
CA THR A 89 0.32 -4.54 -10.00
C THR A 89 -0.82 -4.45 -8.99
N VAL A 90 -0.53 -4.08 -7.73
CA VAL A 90 -1.57 -3.80 -6.72
C VAL A 90 -2.51 -2.70 -7.17
N SER A 91 -1.95 -1.60 -7.66
CA SER A 91 -2.73 -0.46 -8.18
C SER A 91 -3.64 -0.86 -9.34
N PHE A 92 -3.14 -1.67 -10.28
CA PHE A 92 -3.90 -2.17 -11.41
C PHE A 92 -5.06 -3.07 -10.95
N VAL A 93 -4.80 -4.04 -10.08
CA VAL A 93 -5.83 -4.94 -9.54
C VAL A 93 -6.90 -4.15 -8.79
N ALA A 94 -6.51 -3.21 -7.93
CA ALA A 94 -7.43 -2.35 -7.18
C ALA A 94 -8.30 -1.50 -8.12
N SER A 95 -7.70 -0.93 -9.16
CA SER A 95 -8.41 -0.12 -10.17
C SER A 95 -9.40 -0.95 -10.98
N TYR A 96 -9.04 -2.18 -11.33
CA TYR A 96 -9.92 -3.12 -12.01
C TYR A 96 -11.12 -3.51 -11.12
N ILE A 97 -10.86 -3.89 -9.86
CA ILE A 97 -11.91 -4.24 -8.90
C ILE A 97 -12.88 -3.08 -8.68
N ARG A 98 -12.36 -1.86 -8.59
CA ARG A 98 -13.18 -0.64 -8.47
C ARG A 98 -14.15 -0.46 -9.65
N GLN A 99 -13.76 -0.83 -10.86
CA GLN A 99 -14.62 -0.70 -12.05
C GLN A 99 -15.70 -1.77 -12.11
N VAL A 100 -15.41 -2.97 -11.61
CA VAL A 100 -16.33 -4.12 -11.71
C VAL A 100 -17.26 -4.20 -10.50
N THR A 101 -16.85 -3.72 -9.33
CA THR A 101 -17.60 -3.88 -8.07
C THR A 101 -18.49 -2.68 -7.81
N VAL A 102 -19.81 -2.89 -7.83
CA VAL A 102 -20.82 -1.84 -7.56
C VAL A 102 -20.95 -1.58 -6.05
N ASN A 103 -20.96 -2.63 -5.24
CA ASN A 103 -21.14 -2.55 -3.79
C ASN A 103 -19.86 -2.91 -3.05
N MET A 104 -19.15 -1.90 -2.56
CA MET A 104 -17.91 -2.08 -1.81
C MET A 104 -18.21 -2.18 -0.32
N SER A 105 -18.28 -3.40 0.20
CA SER A 105 -18.32 -3.70 1.64
C SER A 105 -16.91 -4.08 2.15
N LEU A 106 -16.71 -4.05 3.46
CA LEU A 106 -15.45 -4.50 4.08
C LEU A 106 -15.10 -5.94 3.64
N PHE A 107 -16.09 -6.84 3.64
CA PHE A 107 -15.86 -8.24 3.21
C PHE A 107 -15.43 -8.35 1.76
N THR A 108 -16.09 -7.63 0.86
CA THR A 108 -15.71 -7.60 -0.56
C THR A 108 -14.32 -7.05 -0.75
N ASP A 109 -14.00 -5.93 -0.09
CA ASP A 109 -12.67 -5.31 -0.15
C ASP A 109 -11.60 -6.26 0.39
N TRP A 110 -11.88 -6.96 1.49
CA TRP A 110 -10.93 -7.88 2.12
C TRP A 110 -10.62 -9.09 1.24
N PHE A 111 -11.67 -9.75 0.70
CA PHE A 111 -11.47 -10.91 -0.18
C PHE A 111 -10.80 -10.53 -1.51
N THR A 112 -11.15 -9.40 -2.09
CA THR A 112 -10.53 -8.93 -3.33
C THR A 112 -9.09 -8.45 -3.11
N PHE A 113 -8.74 -8.01 -1.90
CA PHE A 113 -7.36 -7.70 -1.52
C PHE A 113 -6.44 -8.94 -1.59
N LEU A 114 -6.97 -10.12 -1.31
CA LEU A 114 -6.21 -11.38 -1.47
C LEU A 114 -5.70 -11.56 -2.91
N LEU A 115 -6.51 -11.21 -3.91
CA LEU A 115 -6.08 -11.25 -5.31
C LEU A 115 -4.94 -10.25 -5.57
N ALA A 116 -5.02 -9.05 -5.00
CA ALA A 116 -3.98 -8.05 -5.16
C ALA A 116 -2.64 -8.51 -4.55
N ILE A 117 -2.66 -9.08 -3.33
CA ILE A 117 -1.48 -9.65 -2.68
C ILE A 117 -0.91 -10.80 -3.52
N PHE A 118 -1.77 -11.71 -4.00
CA PHE A 118 -1.33 -12.86 -4.77
C PHE A 118 -0.59 -12.43 -6.04
N PHE A 119 -1.20 -11.56 -6.85
CA PHE A 119 -0.56 -11.10 -8.09
C PHE A 119 0.68 -10.25 -7.85
N SER A 120 0.68 -9.40 -6.82
CA SER A 120 1.84 -8.59 -6.47
C SER A 120 3.02 -9.45 -6.05
N ASN A 121 2.82 -10.44 -5.18
CA ASN A 121 3.86 -11.34 -4.73
C ASN A 121 4.35 -12.26 -5.85
N LEU A 122 3.47 -12.70 -6.75
CA LEU A 122 3.86 -13.48 -7.92
C LEU A 122 4.79 -12.67 -8.82
N VAL A 123 4.43 -11.43 -9.13
CA VAL A 123 5.27 -10.51 -9.93
C VAL A 123 6.60 -10.25 -9.21
N TYR A 124 6.56 -9.96 -7.91
CA TYR A 124 7.77 -9.75 -7.11
C TYR A 124 8.71 -10.96 -7.16
N LEU A 125 8.20 -12.17 -6.96
CA LEU A 125 8.97 -13.41 -7.03
C LEU A 125 9.58 -13.63 -8.41
N VAL A 126 8.80 -13.47 -9.47
CA VAL A 126 9.29 -13.64 -10.85
C VAL A 126 10.41 -12.65 -11.14
N LEU A 127 10.26 -11.40 -10.74
CA LEU A 127 11.28 -10.37 -10.99
C LEU A 127 12.56 -10.63 -10.19
N ILE A 128 12.45 -10.94 -8.91
CA ILE A 128 13.62 -11.14 -8.07
C ILE A 128 14.41 -12.38 -8.46
N LEU A 129 13.74 -13.46 -8.88
CA LEU A 129 14.40 -14.69 -9.38
C LEU A 129 15.15 -14.47 -10.69
N ASN A 130 14.71 -13.50 -11.52
CA ASN A 130 15.38 -13.23 -12.81
C ASN A 130 16.44 -12.14 -12.72
N PHE A 131 16.33 -11.19 -11.78
CA PHE A 131 17.19 -10.01 -11.74
C PHE A 131 18.02 -9.88 -10.47
N SER A 132 17.88 -10.80 -9.51
CA SER A 132 18.63 -10.77 -8.26
C SER A 132 19.25 -12.13 -7.97
N GLU A 133 20.46 -12.12 -7.41
CA GLU A 133 21.13 -13.31 -6.88
C GLU A 133 20.80 -13.58 -5.41
N LEU A 134 19.85 -12.84 -4.83
CA LEU A 134 19.48 -12.96 -3.44
C LEU A 134 18.82 -14.32 -3.15
N GLN A 135 19.26 -14.95 -2.08
CA GLN A 135 18.60 -16.17 -1.57
C GLN A 135 17.28 -15.77 -0.91
N LEU A 136 16.17 -16.13 -1.56
CA LEU A 136 14.84 -15.86 -1.05
C LEU A 136 14.38 -16.95 -0.09
N SER A 137 13.88 -16.52 1.06
CA SER A 137 13.06 -17.36 1.91
C SER A 137 11.59 -17.28 1.44
N TYR A 138 11.13 -18.29 0.69
CA TYR A 138 9.72 -18.37 0.27
C TYR A 138 8.75 -18.41 1.47
N VAL A 139 9.25 -18.92 2.59
CA VAL A 139 8.50 -19.02 3.84
C VAL A 139 8.21 -17.63 4.39
N ASP A 140 9.20 -16.73 4.41
CA ASP A 140 9.04 -15.36 4.94
C ASP A 140 8.10 -14.53 4.05
N ILE A 141 8.19 -14.68 2.73
CA ILE A 141 7.26 -14.03 1.78
C ILE A 141 5.83 -14.50 2.03
N SER A 142 5.63 -15.81 2.28
CA SER A 142 4.30 -16.36 2.56
C SER A 142 3.75 -15.87 3.90
N TYR A 143 4.57 -15.80 4.95
CA TYR A 143 4.16 -15.22 6.23
C TYR A 143 3.85 -13.73 6.11
N ASN A 144 4.68 -12.96 5.41
CA ASN A 144 4.41 -11.55 5.15
C ASN A 144 3.08 -11.34 4.42
N ALA A 145 2.81 -12.13 3.38
CA ALA A 145 1.54 -12.08 2.65
C ALA A 145 0.34 -12.41 3.56
N PHE A 146 0.46 -13.45 4.38
CA PHE A 146 -0.58 -13.87 5.32
C PHE A 146 -0.89 -12.78 6.35
N PHE A 147 0.14 -12.23 7.00
CA PHE A 147 -0.06 -11.15 7.98
C PHE A 147 -0.56 -9.87 7.32
N THR A 148 -0.09 -9.52 6.13
CA THR A 148 -0.60 -8.38 5.36
C THR A 148 -2.10 -8.52 5.11
N PHE A 149 -2.56 -9.70 4.71
CA PHE A 149 -3.98 -10.01 4.53
C PHE A 149 -4.77 -9.91 5.84
N LEU A 150 -4.23 -10.45 6.92
CA LEU A 150 -4.89 -10.48 8.23
C LEU A 150 -5.02 -9.07 8.85
N PHE A 151 -4.01 -8.21 8.67
CA PHE A 151 -4.02 -6.84 9.19
C PHE A 151 -4.85 -5.86 8.34
N TYR A 152 -5.22 -6.23 7.12
CA TYR A 152 -6.00 -5.36 6.23
C TYR A 152 -7.28 -4.80 6.87
N PRO A 153 -8.18 -5.58 7.50
CA PRO A 153 -9.42 -5.04 8.07
C PRO A 153 -9.17 -4.03 9.19
N PHE A 154 -8.08 -4.19 9.96
CA PHE A 154 -7.70 -3.24 11.00
C PHE A 154 -7.27 -1.90 10.39
N ILE A 155 -6.39 -1.93 9.40
CA ILE A 155 -5.93 -0.72 8.70
C ILE A 155 -7.07 -0.08 7.90
N TRP A 156 -7.94 -0.89 7.29
CA TRP A 156 -9.16 -0.43 6.62
C TRP A 156 -10.05 0.39 7.57
N ALA A 157 -10.26 -0.07 8.81
CA ALA A 157 -11.05 0.64 9.81
C ALA A 157 -10.43 2.01 10.14
N ILE A 158 -9.09 2.07 10.30
CA ILE A 158 -8.36 3.32 10.56
C ILE A 158 -8.53 4.30 9.38
N PHE A 159 -8.34 3.85 8.14
CA PHE A 159 -8.48 4.71 6.97
C PHE A 159 -9.92 5.13 6.70
N ASN A 160 -10.88 4.27 6.98
CA ASN A 160 -12.29 4.60 6.85
C ASN A 160 -12.71 5.65 7.90
N PHE A 161 -12.20 5.55 9.13
CA PHE A 161 -12.39 6.56 10.17
C PHE A 161 -11.75 7.90 9.76
N TYR A 162 -10.51 7.86 9.24
CA TYR A 162 -9.83 9.03 8.70
C TYR A 162 -10.62 9.70 7.57
N LYS A 163 -11.11 8.90 6.61
CA LYS A 163 -11.94 9.36 5.51
C LYS A 163 -13.22 10.02 6.02
N LYS A 164 -13.89 9.44 7.02
CA LYS A 164 -15.10 10.01 7.61
C LYS A 164 -14.84 11.38 8.24
N ILE A 165 -13.73 11.55 8.97
CA ILE A 165 -13.33 12.85 9.54
C ILE A 165 -13.09 13.88 8.41
N MET A 166 -12.47 13.44 7.32
CA MET A 166 -12.17 14.28 6.17
C MET A 166 -13.45 14.80 5.50
N PHE A 167 -14.47 13.93 5.32
CA PHE A 167 -15.76 14.30 4.71
C PHE A 167 -16.64 15.14 5.62
N LEU A 168 -16.78 14.81 6.90
CA LEU A 168 -17.58 15.60 7.85
C LEU A 168 -17.09 17.05 7.99
N ARG A 169 -15.88 17.32 7.57
CA ARG A 169 -15.24 18.64 7.71
C ARG A 169 -15.16 19.42 6.40
N SER A 170 -15.56 18.83 5.28
CA SER A 170 -15.65 19.53 3.98
C SER A 170 -16.99 20.26 3.82
N ASP A 171 -17.99 19.92 4.65
CA ASP A 171 -19.34 20.49 4.58
C ASP A 171 -19.51 21.73 5.50
N ASP A 172 -18.50 22.07 6.33
CA ASP A 172 -18.40 23.33 7.10
C ASP A 172 -17.44 24.33 6.41
#